data_21273359af6d93a983db465bb295f826
#
_entry.id   21273359af6d93a983db465bb295f826
#
_cell.length_a   1.000
_cell.length_b   1.000
_cell.length_c   1.000
_cell.angle_alpha   90.00
_cell.angle_beta   90.00
_cell.angle_gamma   90.00
#
_symmetry.space_group_name_H-M   'P 1'
#
loop_
_entity.id
_entity.type
_entity.pdbx_description
1 polymer ?
#
loop_
_entity_poly.entity_id
_entity_poly.type
_entity_poly.pdbx_seq_one_letter_code
_entity_poly.pdbx_strand_id
1 'polypeptide(L)'
;MNKILKILLIFTVISSLGCKENTKKPRIAIAGLAIESSTFSPAKTVEEDFKARVGTDVFTFYPFLSKDSINRNKAEWIPTIRGHALPGGIVTKEAYESLVNKTLTMLKKNMPYDGLFFDIHGAMSVEEIDDPEGDFIKKIRNVIGYETLISTSMDLHGNVSVKLAEETDLITCYRMAPHEDALESKKRAVENLLERLESKKGKPLYKARIEVPIL
;
A
#
# COMPACT_ATOMS: atom_id res chain seq x y z
N MET A 1 -42.16 46.30 4.64
CA MET A 1 -41.45 44.99 4.56
C MET A 1 -41.83 44.22 5.85
N ASN A 2 -42.70 43.20 5.64
CA ASN A 2 -43.35 42.50 6.75
C ASN A 2 -42.32 41.75 7.65
N LYS A 3 -42.55 41.71 8.94
CA LYS A 3 -41.72 40.99 9.92
C LYS A 3 -41.51 39.52 9.54
N ILE A 4 -42.51 38.90 8.88
CA ILE A 4 -42.47 37.52 8.37
C ILE A 4 -41.41 37.36 7.26
N LEU A 5 -41.28 38.36 6.37
CA LEU A 5 -40.30 38.33 5.26
C LEU A 5 -38.84 38.42 5.78
N LYS A 6 -38.61 39.15 6.89
CA LYS A 6 -37.30 39.23 7.55
C LYS A 6 -36.91 37.93 8.21
N ILE A 7 -37.87 37.23 8.83
CA ILE A 7 -37.62 35.90 9.44
C ILE A 7 -37.30 34.86 8.38
N LEU A 8 -38.02 34.87 7.24
CA LEU A 8 -37.74 33.94 6.12
C LEU A 8 -36.35 34.17 5.50
N LEU A 9 -35.89 35.43 5.39
CA LEU A 9 -34.56 35.76 4.88
C LEU A 9 -33.43 35.31 5.82
N ILE A 10 -33.64 35.37 7.15
CA ILE A 10 -32.71 34.92 8.17
C ILE A 10 -32.58 33.38 8.14
N PHE A 11 -33.68 32.66 7.94
CA PHE A 11 -33.68 31.20 7.81
C PHE A 11 -32.99 30.70 6.55
N THR A 12 -33.09 31.41 5.43
CA THR A 12 -32.41 31.06 4.17
C THR A 12 -30.89 31.33 4.21
N VAL A 13 -30.45 32.32 4.99
CA VAL A 13 -29.00 32.60 5.18
C VAL A 13 -28.34 31.62 6.13
N ILE A 14 -29.06 31.11 7.13
CA ILE A 14 -28.53 30.10 8.08
C ILE A 14 -28.40 28.73 7.41
N SER A 15 -29.28 28.37 6.45
CA SER A 15 -29.17 27.11 5.71
C SER A 15 -28.05 27.10 4.65
N SER A 16 -27.48 28.25 4.30
CA SER A 16 -26.32 28.36 3.39
C SER A 16 -24.95 28.39 4.08
N LEU A 17 -24.93 28.44 5.40
CA LEU A 17 -23.73 28.13 6.20
C LEU A 17 -23.59 26.60 6.29
N GLY A 18 -23.46 25.94 5.14
CA GLY A 18 -23.08 24.55 5.08
C GLY A 18 -21.77 24.40 5.84
N CYS A 19 -21.84 23.69 6.98
CA CYS A 19 -20.67 23.24 7.69
C CYS A 19 -19.75 22.60 6.65
N LYS A 20 -18.62 23.22 6.30
CA LYS A 20 -17.52 22.50 5.67
C LYS A 20 -17.14 21.44 6.70
N GLU A 21 -17.67 20.23 6.53
CA GLU A 21 -17.17 19.09 7.26
C GLU A 21 -15.65 19.09 7.05
N ASN A 22 -14.95 19.42 8.09
CA ASN A 22 -13.48 19.35 8.09
C ASN A 22 -13.13 17.87 8.15
N THR A 23 -13.34 17.17 7.00
CA THR A 23 -13.11 15.74 6.90
C THR A 23 -11.63 15.51 7.09
N LYS A 24 -11.28 14.94 8.24
CA LYS A 24 -9.91 14.54 8.55
C LYS A 24 -9.39 13.69 7.40
N LYS A 25 -8.21 14.04 6.88
CA LYS A 25 -7.57 13.26 5.81
C LYS A 25 -7.35 11.82 6.28
N PRO A 26 -7.55 10.83 5.40
CA PRO A 26 -7.26 9.44 5.74
C PRO A 26 -5.78 9.26 6.05
N ARG A 27 -5.48 8.42 7.02
CA ARG A 27 -4.13 8.04 7.44
C ARG A 27 -3.69 6.80 6.70
N ILE A 28 -2.68 6.94 5.83
CA ILE A 28 -2.23 5.87 4.95
C ILE A 28 -0.77 5.54 5.22
N ALA A 29 -0.51 4.30 5.63
CA ALA A 29 0.85 3.79 5.74
C ALA A 29 1.40 3.38 4.37
N ILE A 30 2.74 3.38 4.25
CA ILE A 30 3.46 2.79 3.12
C ILE A 30 4.47 1.79 3.66
N ALA A 31 4.45 0.57 3.13
CA ALA A 31 5.41 -0.48 3.46
C ALA A 31 5.65 -1.38 2.24
N GLY A 32 6.78 -2.08 2.22
CA GLY A 32 7.02 -3.10 1.22
C GLY A 32 8.48 -3.48 1.05
N LEU A 33 8.68 -4.69 0.57
CA LEU A 33 9.97 -5.22 0.16
C LEU A 33 9.81 -5.81 -1.25
N ALA A 34 10.73 -5.50 -2.14
CA ALA A 34 10.67 -5.97 -3.51
C ALA A 34 12.00 -6.55 -3.96
N ILE A 35 11.93 -7.75 -4.48
CA ILE A 35 13.00 -8.45 -5.17
C ILE A 35 12.39 -9.51 -6.08
N GLU A 36 12.98 -9.72 -7.23
CA GLU A 36 12.81 -10.91 -8.05
C GLU A 36 13.93 -11.89 -7.69
N SER A 37 13.59 -12.98 -7.01
CA SER A 37 14.57 -13.97 -6.54
C SER A 37 14.72 -15.09 -7.54
N SER A 38 15.98 -15.49 -7.78
CA SER A 38 16.32 -16.72 -8.54
C SER A 38 16.83 -17.79 -7.59
N THR A 39 16.14 -18.94 -7.55
CA THR A 39 16.57 -20.10 -6.76
C THR A 39 17.79 -20.81 -7.38
N PHE A 40 18.16 -20.48 -8.60
CA PHE A 40 19.35 -20.99 -9.28
C PHE A 40 20.61 -20.19 -8.99
N SER A 41 20.49 -19.01 -8.40
CA SER A 41 21.66 -18.20 -8.02
C SER A 41 22.36 -18.81 -6.80
N PRO A 42 23.68 -18.99 -6.84
CA PRO A 42 24.44 -19.43 -5.66
C PRO A 42 24.60 -18.33 -4.61
N ALA A 43 24.47 -17.07 -5.02
CA ALA A 43 24.52 -15.94 -4.09
C ALA A 43 23.22 -15.81 -3.30
N LYS A 44 23.32 -15.30 -2.09
CA LYS A 44 22.15 -14.94 -1.26
C LYS A 44 21.96 -13.42 -1.27
N THR A 45 20.72 -12.99 -1.07
CA THR A 45 20.40 -11.57 -0.87
C THR A 45 20.33 -11.28 0.62
N VAL A 46 21.10 -10.31 1.07
CA VAL A 46 21.16 -9.86 2.47
C VAL A 46 20.43 -8.53 2.67
N GLU A 47 20.30 -8.08 3.91
CA GLU A 47 19.53 -6.88 4.23
C GLU A 47 20.01 -5.63 3.48
N GLU A 48 21.31 -5.44 3.36
CA GLU A 48 21.94 -4.29 2.72
C GLU A 48 21.61 -4.18 1.22
N ASP A 49 21.37 -5.30 0.56
CA ASP A 49 21.02 -5.34 -0.87
C ASP A 49 19.67 -4.67 -1.15
N PHE A 50 18.76 -4.66 -0.18
CA PHE A 50 17.47 -3.99 -0.32
C PHE A 50 17.56 -2.46 -0.35
N LYS A 51 18.71 -1.87 0.03
CA LYS A 51 18.88 -0.41 0.07
C LYS A 51 17.67 0.29 0.66
N ALA A 52 17.15 -0.28 1.76
CA ALA A 52 15.87 0.09 2.34
C ALA A 52 15.86 1.56 2.76
N ARG A 53 14.82 2.29 2.35
CA ARG A 53 14.54 3.65 2.78
C ARG A 53 13.50 3.64 3.89
N VAL A 54 13.62 4.59 4.80
CA VAL A 54 12.84 4.65 6.04
C VAL A 54 12.18 6.01 6.16
N GLY A 55 10.96 6.05 6.65
CA GLY A 55 10.23 7.31 6.88
C GLY A 55 10.09 8.11 5.59
N THR A 56 10.33 9.42 5.65
CA THR A 56 10.12 10.33 4.51
C THR A 56 10.94 10.00 3.27
N ASP A 57 12.07 9.31 3.40
CA ASP A 57 12.91 8.93 2.27
C ASP A 57 12.22 7.90 1.35
N VAL A 58 11.22 7.19 1.86
CA VAL A 58 10.38 6.26 1.07
C VAL A 58 9.69 6.99 -0.09
N PHE A 59 9.35 8.28 0.04
CA PHE A 59 8.69 9.03 -1.03
C PHE A 59 9.54 9.18 -2.30
N THR A 60 10.85 9.02 -2.18
CA THR A 60 11.75 9.09 -3.34
C THR A 60 11.52 7.96 -4.35
N PHE A 61 10.83 6.87 -3.94
CA PHE A 61 10.37 5.83 -4.86
C PHE A 61 9.13 6.23 -5.67
N TYR A 62 8.41 7.30 -5.27
CA TYR A 62 7.08 7.63 -5.78
C TYR A 62 6.98 9.10 -6.21
N PRO A 63 7.42 9.47 -7.44
CA PRO A 63 7.28 10.84 -7.94
C PRO A 63 5.87 11.40 -7.86
N PHE A 64 4.84 10.51 -8.00
CA PHE A 64 3.41 10.85 -7.87
C PHE A 64 2.97 11.14 -6.43
N LEU A 65 3.84 10.93 -5.43
CA LEU A 65 3.68 11.36 -4.03
C LEU A 65 4.69 12.46 -3.65
N SER A 66 5.23 13.20 -4.60
CA SER A 66 6.05 14.38 -4.33
C SER A 66 5.26 15.41 -3.51
N LYS A 67 5.98 16.32 -2.83
CA LYS A 67 5.41 17.25 -1.84
C LYS A 67 4.19 18.02 -2.36
N ASP A 68 4.20 18.40 -3.63
CA ASP A 68 3.16 19.25 -4.25
C ASP A 68 2.17 18.45 -5.11
N SER A 69 2.27 17.12 -5.12
CA SER A 69 1.38 16.28 -5.91
C SER A 69 -0.05 16.22 -5.33
N ILE A 70 -1.03 16.04 -6.20
CA ILE A 70 -2.45 15.89 -5.82
C ILE A 70 -2.61 14.72 -4.85
N ASN A 71 -2.00 13.58 -5.16
CA ASN A 71 -2.12 12.37 -4.34
C ASN A 71 -1.49 12.56 -2.96
N ARG A 72 -0.38 13.32 -2.86
CA ARG A 72 0.24 13.64 -1.57
C ARG A 72 -0.70 14.45 -0.66
N ASN A 73 -1.45 15.35 -1.25
CA ASN A 73 -2.33 16.26 -0.52
C ASN A 73 -3.65 15.60 -0.05
N LYS A 74 -4.01 14.45 -0.59
CA LYS A 74 -5.27 13.74 -0.27
C LYS A 74 -5.25 12.97 1.04
N ALA A 75 -4.08 12.65 1.59
CA ALA A 75 -3.95 11.84 2.79
C ALA A 75 -2.84 12.34 3.74
N GLU A 76 -2.90 11.90 5.00
CA GLU A 76 -1.77 11.88 5.92
C GLU A 76 -0.97 10.61 5.66
N TRP A 77 0.15 10.74 4.98
CA TRP A 77 1.01 9.62 4.61
C TRP A 77 2.02 9.31 5.71
N ILE A 78 2.07 8.03 6.10
CA ILE A 78 2.93 7.53 7.18
C ILE A 78 3.82 6.41 6.61
N PRO A 79 4.88 6.77 5.86
CA PRO A 79 5.78 5.78 5.32
C PRO A 79 6.60 5.11 6.41
N THR A 80 6.78 3.80 6.31
CA THR A 80 7.59 3.00 7.22
C THR A 80 8.92 2.61 6.56
N ILE A 81 8.97 1.43 5.96
CA ILE A 81 10.14 0.91 5.23
C ILE A 81 9.70 0.48 3.82
N ARG A 82 10.50 0.86 2.85
CA ARG A 82 10.44 0.33 1.49
C ARG A 82 11.84 -0.06 1.05
N GLY A 83 12.05 -1.38 0.86
CA GLY A 83 13.29 -1.94 0.35
C GLY A 83 13.12 -2.42 -1.10
N HIS A 84 14.20 -2.28 -1.90
CA HIS A 84 14.27 -2.82 -3.26
C HIS A 84 15.66 -3.35 -3.54
N ALA A 85 15.77 -4.67 -3.66
CA ALA A 85 16.98 -5.32 -4.15
C ALA A 85 16.87 -5.56 -5.65
N LEU A 86 18.01 -5.55 -6.34
CA LEU A 86 18.09 -6.00 -7.72
C LEU A 86 17.75 -7.50 -7.82
N PRO A 87 17.31 -7.99 -8.99
CA PRO A 87 17.13 -9.41 -9.21
C PRO A 87 18.38 -10.20 -8.79
N GLY A 88 18.21 -11.22 -7.94
CA GLY A 88 19.33 -11.92 -7.33
C GLY A 88 18.96 -13.26 -6.72
N GLY A 89 19.79 -13.78 -5.83
CA GLY A 89 19.53 -15.03 -5.13
C GLY A 89 18.43 -14.91 -4.08
N ILE A 90 18.06 -16.05 -3.49
CA ILE A 90 17.08 -16.08 -2.41
C ILE A 90 17.53 -15.24 -1.23
N VAL A 91 16.58 -14.59 -0.58
CA VAL A 91 16.83 -13.74 0.59
C VAL A 91 17.14 -14.59 1.81
N THR A 92 18.14 -14.19 2.60
CA THR A 92 18.41 -14.87 3.87
C THR A 92 17.25 -14.66 4.84
N LYS A 93 17.00 -15.65 5.67
CA LYS A 93 15.95 -15.58 6.69
C LYS A 93 16.15 -14.39 7.62
N GLU A 94 17.39 -14.16 8.04
CA GLU A 94 17.76 -13.06 8.93
C GLU A 94 17.46 -11.69 8.31
N ALA A 95 17.78 -11.50 7.03
CA ALA A 95 17.48 -10.25 6.31
C ALA A 95 15.97 -9.98 6.25
N TYR A 96 15.21 -11.00 5.89
CA TYR A 96 13.75 -10.92 5.84
C TYR A 96 13.16 -10.60 7.21
N GLU A 97 13.50 -11.37 8.24
CA GLU A 97 12.97 -11.17 9.60
C GLU A 97 13.35 -9.80 10.16
N SER A 98 14.57 -9.33 9.92
CA SER A 98 15.03 -8.01 10.36
C SER A 98 14.19 -6.90 9.73
N LEU A 99 14.05 -6.88 8.39
CA LEU A 99 13.29 -5.86 7.67
C LEU A 99 11.79 -5.89 8.01
N VAL A 100 11.21 -7.08 8.12
CA VAL A 100 9.81 -7.26 8.53
C VAL A 100 9.60 -6.73 9.94
N ASN A 101 10.42 -7.13 10.91
CA ASN A 101 10.28 -6.70 12.31
C ASN A 101 10.43 -5.18 12.47
N LYS A 102 11.37 -4.55 11.76
CA LYS A 102 11.52 -3.09 11.71
C LYS A 102 10.24 -2.43 11.17
N THR A 103 9.68 -2.97 10.09
CA THR A 103 8.43 -2.47 9.49
C THR A 103 7.26 -2.57 10.47
N LEU A 104 7.06 -3.74 11.08
CA LEU A 104 5.98 -3.97 12.05
C LEU A 104 6.10 -3.06 13.28
N THR A 105 7.32 -2.82 13.75
CA THR A 105 7.58 -1.91 14.87
C THR A 105 7.15 -0.48 14.52
N MET A 106 7.49 0.00 13.33
CA MET A 106 7.09 1.33 12.86
C MET A 106 5.58 1.43 12.64
N LEU A 107 4.95 0.40 12.07
CA LEU A 107 3.51 0.34 11.91
C LEU A 107 2.81 0.42 13.28
N LYS A 108 3.21 -0.40 14.24
CA LYS A 108 2.63 -0.43 15.59
C LYS A 108 2.71 0.92 16.29
N LYS A 109 3.82 1.64 16.13
CA LYS A 109 4.06 2.94 16.77
C LYS A 109 3.10 4.04 16.28
N ASN A 110 2.65 3.97 15.04
CA ASN A 110 1.95 5.06 14.37
C ASN A 110 0.46 4.79 14.08
N MET A 111 -0.10 3.72 14.63
CA MET A 111 -1.53 3.39 14.52
C MET A 111 -2.44 4.50 15.05
N PRO A 112 -3.72 4.56 14.67
CA PRO A 112 -4.40 3.71 13.66
C PRO A 112 -4.20 4.18 12.22
N TYR A 113 -4.56 3.32 11.26
CA TYR A 113 -4.53 3.60 9.81
C TYR A 113 -5.90 3.35 9.18
N ASP A 114 -6.27 4.19 8.21
CA ASP A 114 -7.41 3.97 7.32
C ASP A 114 -7.00 3.10 6.12
N GLY A 115 -5.75 3.23 5.67
CA GLY A 115 -5.22 2.47 4.56
C GLY A 115 -3.74 2.12 4.67
N LEU A 116 -3.32 1.14 3.86
CA LEU A 116 -1.93 0.76 3.65
C LEU A 116 -1.68 0.59 2.15
N PHE A 117 -0.66 1.27 1.62
CA PHE A 117 -0.06 0.93 0.33
C PHE A 117 1.09 -0.05 0.55
N PHE A 118 0.90 -1.29 0.06
CA PHE A 118 1.85 -2.40 0.19
C PHE A 118 2.52 -2.64 -1.16
N ASP A 119 3.74 -2.14 -1.32
CA ASP A 119 4.51 -2.19 -2.57
C ASP A 119 5.54 -3.33 -2.53
N ILE A 120 5.25 -4.40 -3.28
CA ILE A 120 6.08 -5.61 -3.34
C ILE A 120 6.50 -5.92 -4.79
N HIS A 121 7.30 -6.96 -4.98
CA HIS A 121 7.54 -7.54 -6.30
C HIS A 121 6.55 -8.67 -6.60
N GLY A 122 6.33 -9.54 -5.66
CA GLY A 122 5.48 -10.73 -5.83
C GLY A 122 6.28 -11.99 -6.21
N ALA A 123 7.60 -11.90 -6.32
CA ALA A 123 8.48 -13.01 -6.69
C ALA A 123 9.67 -13.16 -5.72
N MET A 124 9.48 -12.78 -4.47
CA MET A 124 10.48 -12.96 -3.43
C MET A 124 10.53 -14.43 -2.99
N SER A 125 11.73 -14.98 -2.92
CA SER A 125 12.00 -16.26 -2.24
C SER A 125 12.88 -16.01 -1.02
N VAL A 126 12.54 -16.62 0.11
CA VAL A 126 13.27 -16.50 1.37
C VAL A 126 13.62 -17.88 1.87
N GLU A 127 14.77 -18.03 2.49
CA GLU A 127 15.18 -19.30 3.12
C GLU A 127 14.13 -19.76 4.14
N GLU A 128 13.73 -21.02 4.07
CA GLU A 128 12.79 -21.67 4.99
C GLU A 128 11.38 -21.03 5.05
N ILE A 129 11.01 -20.14 4.10
CA ILE A 129 9.69 -19.51 4.05
C ILE A 129 9.10 -19.71 2.64
N ASP A 130 8.03 -20.48 2.54
CA ASP A 130 7.40 -20.84 1.25
C ASP A 130 6.68 -19.65 0.59
N ASP A 131 6.06 -18.76 1.37
CA ASP A 131 5.26 -17.64 0.88
C ASP A 131 5.61 -16.36 1.67
N PRO A 132 6.75 -15.71 1.37
CA PRO A 132 7.21 -14.58 2.15
C PRO A 132 6.33 -13.33 2.02
N GLU A 133 5.75 -13.05 0.87
CA GLU A 133 4.86 -11.90 0.72
C GLU A 133 3.52 -12.15 1.44
N GLY A 134 3.00 -13.36 1.39
CA GLY A 134 1.81 -13.76 2.15
C GLY A 134 2.06 -13.79 3.67
N ASP A 135 3.24 -14.23 4.10
CA ASP A 135 3.66 -14.16 5.50
C ASP A 135 3.78 -12.71 5.97
N PHE A 136 4.42 -11.85 5.17
CA PHE A 136 4.62 -10.44 5.51
C PHE A 136 3.29 -9.70 5.66
N ILE A 137 2.39 -9.83 4.69
CA ILE A 137 1.09 -9.15 4.76
C ILE A 137 0.24 -9.67 5.92
N LYS A 138 0.32 -10.97 6.23
CA LYS A 138 -0.35 -11.54 7.40
C LYS A 138 0.16 -10.96 8.71
N LYS A 139 1.48 -10.83 8.86
CA LYS A 139 2.10 -10.17 10.01
C LYS A 139 1.67 -8.70 10.13
N ILE A 140 1.60 -7.99 8.99
CA ILE A 140 1.08 -6.61 8.95
C ILE A 140 -0.38 -6.59 9.43
N ARG A 141 -1.27 -7.46 8.93
CA ARG A 141 -2.67 -7.55 9.38
C ARG A 141 -2.80 -7.73 10.88
N ASN A 142 -1.96 -8.58 11.47
CA ASN A 142 -1.95 -8.82 12.91
C ASN A 142 -1.61 -7.56 13.72
N VAL A 143 -0.91 -6.59 13.12
CA VAL A 143 -0.57 -5.31 13.76
C VAL A 143 -1.66 -4.26 13.51
N ILE A 144 -2.03 -4.03 12.24
CA ILE A 144 -2.90 -2.91 11.86
C ILE A 144 -4.40 -3.24 11.87
N GLY A 145 -4.74 -4.52 11.99
CA GLY A 145 -6.12 -5.02 12.00
C GLY A 145 -6.73 -5.19 10.61
N TYR A 146 -7.95 -5.70 10.60
CA TYR A 146 -8.65 -6.05 9.36
C TYR A 146 -9.52 -4.91 8.80
N GLU A 147 -9.76 -3.85 9.56
CA GLU A 147 -10.53 -2.69 9.08
C GLU A 147 -9.73 -1.79 8.14
N THR A 148 -8.40 -1.77 8.28
CA THR A 148 -7.50 -1.02 7.39
C THR A 148 -7.58 -1.55 5.97
N LEU A 149 -7.82 -0.68 4.98
CA LEU A 149 -7.87 -1.05 3.57
C LEU A 149 -6.45 -1.20 3.01
N ILE A 150 -6.13 -2.33 2.40
CA ILE A 150 -4.80 -2.61 1.84
C ILE A 150 -4.85 -2.65 0.32
N SER A 151 -4.05 -1.78 -0.31
CA SER A 151 -3.82 -1.79 -1.76
C SER A 151 -2.38 -2.18 -2.06
N THR A 152 -2.22 -3.15 -2.95
CA THR A 152 -0.93 -3.74 -3.30
C THR A 152 -0.60 -3.49 -4.77
N SER A 153 0.67 -3.20 -5.05
CA SER A 153 1.22 -3.18 -6.41
C SER A 153 2.37 -4.18 -6.51
N MET A 154 2.42 -4.90 -7.62
CA MET A 154 3.46 -5.91 -7.88
C MET A 154 3.85 -5.95 -9.35
N ASP A 155 4.91 -6.69 -9.64
CA ASP A 155 5.34 -7.07 -10.96
C ASP A 155 4.38 -8.10 -11.58
N LEU A 156 4.35 -8.18 -12.91
CA LEU A 156 3.55 -9.18 -13.63
C LEU A 156 4.11 -10.63 -13.48
N HIS A 157 5.39 -10.77 -13.10
CA HIS A 157 6.03 -12.07 -12.80
C HIS A 157 5.73 -12.56 -11.38
N GLY A 158 4.94 -11.82 -10.61
CA GLY A 158 4.60 -12.18 -9.25
C GLY A 158 3.64 -13.37 -9.16
N ASN A 159 3.82 -14.20 -8.14
CA ASN A 159 2.87 -15.24 -7.76
C ASN A 159 1.91 -14.71 -6.69
N VAL A 160 0.62 -14.70 -7.00
CA VAL A 160 -0.41 -14.31 -6.03
C VAL A 160 -0.83 -15.56 -5.27
N SER A 161 -0.26 -15.77 -4.09
CA SER A 161 -0.67 -16.87 -3.21
C SER A 161 -2.10 -16.66 -2.69
N VAL A 162 -2.73 -17.72 -2.20
CA VAL A 162 -4.05 -17.63 -1.54
C VAL A 162 -3.98 -16.63 -0.39
N LYS A 163 -2.95 -16.73 0.44
CA LYS A 163 -2.75 -15.85 1.60
C LYS A 163 -2.60 -14.39 1.19
N LEU A 164 -1.78 -14.08 0.18
CA LEU A 164 -1.63 -12.72 -0.33
C LEU A 164 -2.96 -12.17 -0.86
N ALA A 165 -3.72 -12.98 -1.61
CA ALA A 165 -5.03 -12.59 -2.14
C ALA A 165 -6.07 -12.35 -1.03
N GLU A 166 -6.08 -13.15 0.03
CA GLU A 166 -7.02 -13.00 1.14
C GLU A 166 -6.71 -11.79 2.01
N GLU A 167 -5.43 -11.54 2.29
CA GLU A 167 -5.01 -10.49 3.22
C GLU A 167 -4.94 -9.09 2.58
N THR A 168 -4.93 -8.98 1.24
CA THR A 168 -4.99 -7.70 0.51
C THR A 168 -6.40 -7.43 0.02
N ASP A 169 -6.78 -6.15 -0.12
CA ASP A 169 -8.12 -5.77 -0.58
C ASP A 169 -8.14 -5.37 -2.06
N LEU A 170 -7.09 -4.71 -2.52
CA LEU A 170 -6.92 -4.24 -3.90
C LEU A 170 -5.54 -4.68 -4.41
N ILE A 171 -5.47 -5.24 -5.61
CA ILE A 171 -4.22 -5.66 -6.23
C ILE A 171 -4.11 -5.04 -7.63
N THR A 172 -2.95 -4.46 -7.93
CA THR A 172 -2.55 -4.04 -9.26
C THR A 172 -1.22 -4.71 -9.63
N CYS A 173 -1.01 -4.93 -10.92
CA CYS A 173 0.28 -5.37 -11.43
C CYS A 173 0.68 -4.58 -12.67
N TYR A 174 1.95 -4.69 -13.06
CA TYR A 174 2.42 -4.18 -14.33
C TYR A 174 1.70 -4.91 -15.46
N ARG A 175 1.54 -4.25 -16.60
CA ARG A 175 0.82 -4.77 -17.78
C ARG A 175 1.72 -4.92 -18.98
N MET A 176 2.95 -4.42 -18.89
CA MET A 176 3.89 -4.33 -20.02
C MET A 176 5.18 -5.08 -19.72
N ALA A 177 5.71 -5.72 -20.75
CA ALA A 177 7.07 -6.22 -20.80
C ALA A 177 7.73 -5.67 -22.08
N PRO A 178 8.76 -4.80 -21.98
CA PRO A 178 9.42 -4.29 -20.76
C PRO A 178 8.50 -3.49 -19.82
N HIS A 179 8.87 -3.39 -18.52
CA HIS A 179 8.05 -2.81 -17.45
C HIS A 179 8.01 -1.26 -17.46
N GLU A 180 7.66 -0.66 -18.59
CA GLU A 180 7.59 0.79 -18.76
C GLU A 180 6.48 1.42 -17.89
N ASP A 181 5.46 0.62 -17.53
CA ASP A 181 4.32 1.05 -16.73
C ASP A 181 4.45 0.77 -15.22
N ALA A 182 5.65 0.43 -14.73
CA ALA A 182 5.87 0.11 -13.32
C ALA A 182 5.41 1.23 -12.37
N LEU A 183 5.80 2.48 -12.63
CA LEU A 183 5.39 3.62 -11.83
C LEU A 183 3.90 3.94 -11.96
N GLU A 184 3.33 3.78 -13.15
CA GLU A 184 1.91 3.98 -13.39
C GLU A 184 1.06 2.94 -12.65
N SER A 185 1.52 1.68 -12.58
CA SER A 185 0.85 0.63 -11.83
C SER A 185 0.85 0.90 -10.32
N LYS A 186 1.96 1.41 -9.78
CA LYS A 186 2.06 1.84 -8.37
C LYS A 186 1.15 3.04 -8.09
N LYS A 187 1.14 4.02 -8.98
CA LYS A 187 0.24 5.17 -8.91
C LYS A 187 -1.23 4.73 -8.93
N ARG A 188 -1.60 3.82 -9.82
CA ARG A 188 -2.95 3.24 -9.89
C ARG A 188 -3.35 2.53 -8.59
N ALA A 189 -2.44 1.79 -7.94
CA ALA A 189 -2.70 1.17 -6.64
C ALA A 189 -3.03 2.21 -5.57
N VAL A 190 -2.27 3.32 -5.54
CA VAL A 190 -2.48 4.44 -4.63
C VAL A 190 -3.81 5.16 -4.93
N GLU A 191 -4.10 5.42 -6.19
CA GLU A 191 -5.34 6.11 -6.60
C GLU A 191 -6.59 5.28 -6.30
N ASN A 192 -6.54 3.96 -6.53
CA ASN A 192 -7.62 3.05 -6.15
C ASN A 192 -7.86 3.05 -4.63
N LEU A 193 -6.79 3.09 -3.83
CA LEU A 193 -6.90 3.18 -2.37
C LEU A 193 -7.55 4.49 -1.94
N LEU A 194 -7.07 5.62 -2.48
CA LEU A 194 -7.61 6.95 -2.18
C LEU A 194 -9.08 7.08 -2.58
N GLU A 195 -9.44 6.65 -3.79
CA GLU A 195 -10.83 6.68 -4.28
C GLU A 195 -11.76 5.90 -3.35
N ARG A 196 -11.31 4.72 -2.92
CA ARG A 196 -12.13 3.87 -2.04
C ARG A 196 -12.33 4.47 -0.65
N LEU A 197 -11.29 5.08 -0.10
CA LEU A 197 -11.37 5.79 1.19
C LEU A 197 -12.25 7.05 1.09
N GLU A 198 -12.06 7.87 0.04
CA GLU A 198 -12.87 9.07 -0.21
C GLU A 198 -14.36 8.74 -0.41
N SER A 199 -14.65 7.69 -1.19
CA SER A 199 -16.02 7.27 -1.48
C SER A 199 -16.69 6.47 -0.36
N LYS A 200 -15.98 6.18 0.72
CA LYS A 200 -16.44 5.37 1.87
C LYS A 200 -16.99 3.98 1.48
N LYS A 201 -16.54 3.44 0.33
CA LYS A 201 -16.99 2.13 -0.17
C LYS A 201 -16.47 0.94 0.64
N GLY A 202 -15.49 1.18 1.54
CA GLY A 202 -14.87 0.14 2.35
C GLY A 202 -14.18 -0.95 1.52
N LYS A 203 -14.13 -2.17 2.01
CA LYS A 203 -13.55 -3.32 1.30
C LYS A 203 -14.43 -3.76 0.13
N PRO A 204 -13.83 -4.36 -0.94
CA PRO A 204 -14.62 -5.03 -1.98
C PRO A 204 -15.49 -6.13 -1.36
N LEU A 205 -16.76 -6.20 -1.78
CA LEU A 205 -17.68 -7.25 -1.31
C LEU A 205 -17.24 -8.64 -1.77
N TYR A 206 -16.62 -8.72 -2.95
CA TYR A 206 -16.17 -9.96 -3.54
C TYR A 206 -14.75 -9.79 -4.07
N LYS A 207 -13.96 -10.85 -3.94
CA LYS A 207 -12.65 -11.03 -4.57
C LYS A 207 -12.67 -12.38 -5.31
N ALA A 208 -12.08 -12.44 -6.48
CA ALA A 208 -11.90 -13.68 -7.22
C ALA A 208 -10.41 -13.89 -7.49
N ARG A 209 -9.94 -15.12 -7.32
CA ARG A 209 -8.61 -15.59 -7.69
C ARG A 209 -8.77 -16.83 -8.55
N ILE A 210 -8.11 -16.84 -9.69
CA ILE A 210 -8.11 -17.96 -10.61
C ILE A 210 -6.66 -18.38 -10.83
N GLU A 211 -6.38 -19.65 -10.64
CA GLU A 211 -5.08 -20.23 -11.01
C GLU A 211 -5.14 -20.66 -12.48
N VAL A 212 -4.25 -20.10 -13.26
CA VAL A 212 -4.08 -20.49 -14.67
C VAL A 212 -2.84 -21.38 -14.73
N PRO A 213 -2.97 -22.69 -15.06
CA PRO A 213 -1.80 -23.52 -15.22
C PRO A 213 -1.01 -23.03 -16.44
N ILE A 214 0.25 -22.68 -16.19
CA ILE A 214 1.21 -22.31 -17.23
C ILE A 214 2.20 -23.46 -17.32
N LEU A 215 2.30 -24.05 -18.50
CA LEU A 215 3.24 -25.13 -18.83
C LEU A 215 4.55 -24.57 -19.35
#